data_d8117046997bb02306fb3f675bda7d4e
#
_entry.id   d8117046997bb02306fb3f675bda7d4e
#
_cell.length_a   1.000
_cell.length_b   1.000
_cell.length_c   1.000
_cell.angle_alpha   90.00
_cell.angle_beta   90.00
_cell.angle_gamma   90.00
#
_symmetry.space_group_name_H-M   'P 1'
#
loop_
_entity.id
_entity.type
_entity.pdbx_description
1 polymer ?
#
loop_
_entity_poly.entity_id
_entity_poly.type
_entity_poly.pdbx_seq_one_letter_code
_entity_poly.pdbx_strand_id
1 'polypeptide(L)'
;MSARVSAFELEVLRSAFETIADELAIIVMRTSCSSIVRDAIDYSTAICDARGRTLAQGATTPLHLGSFHDAMRNLLATQGARVAEGDVYIFNDPYLAAGQHLPDIYIVRPIFVSGGLEGWATTVAHQNDIGGIVPGSNSIGSTEIFQEGLRLPLLKLFDGGRENAAIWDILAANVRVPDKVLGDVKAQLAACLVGEREFARLFARWEPERFRAACDEIHDHAERLARAEIADIPDGTWRFENHIDGLGDAPEPIPFRVALTVRGDEIVVDWTGTSPEVRAGINSPVPFTNAASWAAIRSVLSPDIPNAQGFTRPIRVVAPPGTIVNPRPPAACGARGITGFRMMDCLMGALAQALPDRVPADGSGGSTLPTIGGRHEGRPFIFVETIMGAWGGGMQRDGQDAVAHLGANQSNVPVEAIEAEYPISVERYGFVADSGGPGRHRGGLAIEREFRLLADEATLTVRSDKRRFPPHGLAGGRPGSGSLSVLNPGTPGARVLPVLVTEPVAMRRGDVFRHVLASGGGWGDPLDRDPAAVLEDLRLGRVTIEGARRDYGVVAVEAPDGPRLDDAATLALRRALRGAAG
;
A
#
# COMPACT_ATOMS: atom_id res chain seq x y z
N MET A 1 -7.91 -43.58 -10.34
CA MET A 1 -8.08 -42.53 -11.34
C MET A 1 -8.60 -41.31 -10.61
N SER A 2 -7.79 -40.28 -10.36
CA SER A 2 -8.23 -39.01 -9.75
C SER A 2 -9.37 -38.46 -10.61
N ALA A 3 -10.56 -38.28 -10.03
CA ALA A 3 -11.69 -37.67 -10.72
C ALA A 3 -11.30 -36.23 -11.11
N ARG A 4 -11.16 -35.96 -12.40
CA ARG A 4 -10.85 -34.66 -12.93
C ARG A 4 -11.88 -33.66 -12.41
N VAL A 5 -11.44 -32.60 -11.73
CA VAL A 5 -12.29 -31.48 -11.30
C VAL A 5 -12.77 -30.78 -12.58
N SER A 6 -14.07 -30.57 -12.71
CA SER A 6 -14.62 -29.83 -13.86
C SER A 6 -14.36 -28.32 -13.71
N ALA A 7 -14.32 -27.60 -14.85
CA ALA A 7 -14.16 -26.14 -14.83
C ALA A 7 -15.27 -25.43 -14.01
N PHE A 8 -16.50 -25.95 -14.05
CA PHE A 8 -17.61 -25.42 -13.26
C PHE A 8 -17.38 -25.59 -11.74
N GLU A 9 -16.95 -26.77 -11.32
CA GLU A 9 -16.65 -27.04 -9.90
C GLU A 9 -15.49 -26.19 -9.39
N LEU A 10 -14.46 -26.01 -10.24
CA LEU A 10 -13.30 -25.17 -9.93
C LEU A 10 -13.75 -23.72 -9.69
N GLU A 11 -14.60 -23.18 -10.56
CA GLU A 11 -15.11 -21.82 -10.44
C GLU A 11 -16.00 -21.63 -9.22
N VAL A 12 -16.88 -22.60 -8.91
CA VAL A 12 -17.71 -22.58 -7.71
C VAL A 12 -16.85 -22.60 -6.44
N LEU A 13 -15.80 -23.43 -6.41
CA LEU A 13 -14.92 -23.52 -5.25
C LEU A 13 -14.06 -22.26 -5.08
N ARG A 14 -13.51 -21.71 -6.18
CA ARG A 14 -12.76 -20.47 -6.20
C ARG A 14 -13.59 -19.31 -5.64
N SER A 15 -14.79 -19.12 -6.18
CA SER A 15 -15.72 -18.06 -5.73
C SER A 15 -16.13 -18.23 -4.26
N ALA A 16 -16.27 -19.47 -3.78
CA ALA A 16 -16.57 -19.74 -2.37
C ALA A 16 -15.40 -19.32 -1.47
N PHE A 17 -14.15 -19.62 -1.84
CA PHE A 17 -12.98 -19.17 -1.08
C PHE A 17 -12.83 -17.65 -1.07
N GLU A 18 -13.05 -16.99 -2.20
CA GLU A 18 -13.04 -15.51 -2.29
C GLU A 18 -14.13 -14.93 -1.37
N THR A 19 -15.33 -15.47 -1.39
CA THR A 19 -16.42 -15.04 -0.50
C THR A 19 -16.04 -15.19 0.98
N ILE A 20 -15.42 -16.32 1.37
CA ILE A 20 -14.95 -16.50 2.75
C ILE A 20 -13.88 -15.46 3.10
N ALA A 21 -12.90 -15.24 2.23
CA ALA A 21 -11.83 -14.26 2.47
C ALA A 21 -12.38 -12.82 2.62
N ASP A 22 -13.38 -12.44 1.81
CA ASP A 22 -14.06 -11.15 1.91
C ASP A 22 -14.92 -11.04 3.18
N GLU A 23 -15.56 -12.13 3.62
CA GLU A 23 -16.28 -12.15 4.89
C GLU A 23 -15.34 -11.91 6.07
N LEU A 24 -14.14 -12.52 6.07
CA LEU A 24 -13.11 -12.24 7.07
C LEU A 24 -12.76 -10.75 7.06
N ALA A 25 -12.57 -10.15 5.88
CA ALA A 25 -12.24 -8.73 5.74
C ALA A 25 -13.33 -7.83 6.34
N ILE A 26 -14.60 -8.11 6.05
CA ILE A 26 -15.74 -7.38 6.61
C ILE A 26 -15.81 -7.50 8.14
N ILE A 27 -15.52 -8.67 8.70
CA ILE A 27 -15.51 -8.89 10.15
C ILE A 27 -14.41 -8.06 10.79
N VAL A 28 -13.17 -8.10 10.29
CA VAL A 28 -12.07 -7.28 10.79
C VAL A 28 -12.48 -5.81 10.78
N MET A 29 -12.95 -5.29 9.64
CA MET A 29 -13.36 -3.89 9.51
C MET A 29 -14.42 -3.49 10.55
N ARG A 30 -15.48 -4.28 10.69
CA ARG A 30 -16.63 -3.93 11.52
C ARG A 30 -16.42 -4.09 13.03
N THR A 31 -15.45 -4.91 13.44
CA THR A 31 -15.22 -5.22 14.85
C THR A 31 -13.93 -4.62 15.40
N SER A 32 -13.10 -4.00 14.54
CA SER A 32 -11.88 -3.32 14.95
C SER A 32 -12.16 -2.03 15.72
N CYS A 33 -11.21 -1.69 16.60
CA CYS A 33 -11.31 -0.56 17.53
C CYS A 33 -10.49 0.65 17.08
N SER A 34 -9.46 0.48 16.24
CA SER A 34 -8.64 1.59 15.76
C SER A 34 -9.15 2.13 14.42
N SER A 35 -8.97 3.44 14.20
CA SER A 35 -9.34 4.08 12.93
C SER A 35 -8.47 3.60 11.75
N ILE A 36 -7.21 3.20 12.00
CA ILE A 36 -6.34 2.71 10.94
C ILE A 36 -6.82 1.37 10.36
N VAL A 37 -7.40 0.49 11.18
CA VAL A 37 -7.97 -0.78 10.71
C VAL A 37 -9.41 -0.57 10.23
N ARG A 38 -10.25 0.10 11.02
CA ARG A 38 -11.70 0.25 10.77
C ARG A 38 -12.00 1.18 9.59
N ASP A 39 -11.36 2.36 9.55
CA ASP A 39 -11.71 3.45 8.64
C ASP A 39 -10.70 3.58 7.50
N ALA A 40 -9.39 3.47 7.78
CA ALA A 40 -8.33 3.50 6.76
C ALA A 40 -8.13 2.15 6.07
N ILE A 41 -8.70 1.05 6.57
CA ILE A 41 -8.70 -0.29 5.95
C ILE A 41 -7.27 -0.85 5.78
N ASP A 42 -6.40 -0.63 6.79
CA ASP A 42 -5.02 -1.14 6.73
C ASP A 42 -4.89 -2.55 7.33
N TYR A 43 -5.44 -3.52 6.65
CA TYR A 43 -5.40 -4.94 7.00
C TYR A 43 -5.56 -5.82 5.76
N SER A 44 -5.33 -7.12 5.92
CA SER A 44 -5.61 -8.12 4.88
C SER A 44 -6.01 -9.47 5.46
N THR A 45 -6.72 -10.25 4.64
CA THR A 45 -7.26 -11.56 5.00
C THR A 45 -6.98 -12.57 3.89
N ALA A 46 -6.79 -13.83 4.24
CA ALA A 46 -6.65 -14.90 3.27
C ALA A 46 -7.12 -16.25 3.83
N ILE A 47 -7.47 -17.15 2.92
CA ILE A 47 -7.67 -18.57 3.14
C ILE A 47 -6.56 -19.32 2.43
N CYS A 48 -5.92 -20.25 3.15
CA CYS A 48 -4.87 -21.10 2.59
C CYS A 48 -5.26 -22.58 2.66
N ASP A 49 -4.67 -23.40 1.79
CA ASP A 49 -4.80 -24.85 1.84
C ASP A 49 -3.99 -25.47 2.99
N ALA A 50 -4.06 -26.79 3.16
CA ALA A 50 -3.34 -27.51 4.20
C ALA A 50 -1.81 -27.31 4.14
N ARG A 51 -1.25 -27.01 2.96
CA ARG A 51 0.17 -26.74 2.73
C ARG A 51 0.53 -25.26 2.95
N GLY A 52 -0.42 -24.43 3.41
CA GLY A 52 -0.22 -22.99 3.64
C GLY A 52 -0.17 -22.15 2.37
N ARG A 53 -0.55 -22.68 1.21
CA ARG A 53 -0.61 -21.92 -0.03
C ARG A 53 -1.92 -21.14 -0.09
N THR A 54 -1.83 -19.86 -0.40
CA THR A 54 -2.99 -18.98 -0.47
C THR A 54 -3.93 -19.39 -1.61
N LEU A 55 -5.16 -19.75 -1.27
CA LEU A 55 -6.24 -20.10 -2.22
C LEU A 55 -7.02 -18.87 -2.67
N ALA A 56 -7.31 -17.97 -1.74
CA ALA A 56 -8.00 -16.72 -1.97
C ALA A 56 -7.58 -15.66 -0.96
N GLN A 57 -7.71 -14.42 -1.35
CA GLN A 57 -7.40 -13.23 -0.55
C GLN A 57 -8.59 -12.30 -0.61
N GLY A 58 -8.92 -11.65 0.51
CA GLY A 58 -9.95 -10.60 0.51
C GLY A 58 -9.53 -9.39 -0.32
N ALA A 59 -10.49 -8.59 -0.75
CA ALA A 59 -10.27 -7.35 -1.48
C ALA A 59 -9.67 -6.27 -0.55
N THR A 60 -8.42 -6.45 -0.14
CA THR A 60 -7.69 -5.66 0.86
C THR A 60 -6.34 -5.18 0.33
N THR A 61 -5.40 -4.76 1.20
CA THR A 61 -4.13 -4.13 0.82
C THR A 61 -3.20 -5.08 0.03
N PRO A 62 -2.90 -4.84 -1.26
CA PRO A 62 -2.08 -5.74 -2.08
C PRO A 62 -0.67 -5.98 -1.55
N LEU A 63 -0.03 -4.99 -0.92
CA LEU A 63 1.30 -5.14 -0.32
C LEU A 63 1.33 -6.10 0.88
N HIS A 64 0.20 -6.38 1.54
CA HIS A 64 0.12 -7.40 2.57
C HIS A 64 -0.05 -8.81 1.98
N LEU A 65 -0.76 -8.92 0.87
CA LEU A 65 -1.22 -10.19 0.31
C LEU A 65 -0.07 -11.14 -0.03
N GLY A 66 0.98 -10.63 -0.68
CA GLY A 66 2.16 -11.43 -0.99
C GLY A 66 2.92 -11.95 0.24
N SER A 67 2.76 -11.32 1.41
CA SER A 67 3.47 -11.71 2.63
C SER A 67 2.93 -12.99 3.28
N PHE A 68 1.66 -13.35 3.05
CA PHE A 68 1.11 -14.61 3.56
C PHE A 68 1.90 -15.82 3.06
N HIS A 69 2.41 -15.78 1.84
CA HIS A 69 3.26 -16.84 1.29
C HIS A 69 4.50 -17.11 2.16
N ASP A 70 5.27 -16.06 2.46
CA ASP A 70 6.51 -16.19 3.23
C ASP A 70 6.22 -16.50 4.71
N ALA A 71 5.18 -15.88 5.29
CA ALA A 71 4.72 -16.13 6.65
C ALA A 71 4.28 -17.58 6.86
N MET A 72 3.45 -18.12 5.98
CA MET A 72 2.97 -19.51 6.05
C MET A 72 4.09 -20.52 5.82
N ARG A 73 5.01 -20.23 4.88
CA ARG A 73 6.21 -21.08 4.67
C ARG A 73 7.08 -21.15 5.93
N ASN A 74 7.31 -20.02 6.60
CA ASN A 74 8.06 -19.97 7.86
C ASN A 74 7.32 -20.72 8.98
N LEU A 75 6.02 -20.51 9.15
CA LEU A 75 5.19 -21.21 10.14
C LEU A 75 5.28 -22.73 9.96
N LEU A 76 5.06 -23.22 8.75
CA LEU A 76 5.11 -24.67 8.47
C LEU A 76 6.51 -25.26 8.68
N ALA A 77 7.57 -24.53 8.29
CA ALA A 77 8.94 -24.96 8.49
C ALA A 77 9.32 -25.07 9.99
N THR A 78 8.78 -24.17 10.83
CA THR A 78 9.13 -24.10 12.25
C THR A 78 8.18 -24.86 13.17
N GLN A 79 6.90 -24.91 12.86
CA GLN A 79 5.85 -25.47 13.72
C GLN A 79 5.11 -26.68 13.09
N GLY A 80 5.28 -26.96 11.80
CA GLY A 80 4.43 -27.92 11.06
C GLY A 80 4.10 -29.23 11.78
N ALA A 81 5.12 -29.86 12.42
CA ALA A 81 4.92 -31.10 13.17
C ALA A 81 4.21 -30.91 14.54
N ARG A 82 4.03 -29.67 14.99
CA ARG A 82 3.45 -29.31 16.31
C ARG A 82 2.11 -28.60 16.20
N VAL A 83 1.60 -28.45 14.99
CA VAL A 83 0.29 -27.83 14.75
C VAL A 83 -0.81 -28.75 15.24
N ALA A 84 -1.70 -28.24 16.07
CA ALA A 84 -2.82 -28.97 16.66
C ALA A 84 -4.14 -28.24 16.45
N GLU A 85 -5.23 -28.99 16.53
CA GLU A 85 -6.58 -28.44 16.52
C GLU A 85 -6.76 -27.47 17.69
N GLY A 86 -7.34 -26.29 17.41
CA GLY A 86 -7.54 -25.24 18.41
C GLY A 86 -6.34 -24.30 18.60
N ASP A 87 -5.22 -24.51 17.91
CA ASP A 87 -4.11 -23.57 17.90
C ASP A 87 -4.51 -22.25 17.26
N VAL A 88 -3.89 -21.16 17.72
CA VAL A 88 -3.87 -19.87 17.05
C VAL A 88 -2.47 -19.28 17.18
N TYR A 89 -1.88 -18.93 16.07
CA TYR A 89 -0.56 -18.31 16.05
C TYR A 89 -0.65 -16.79 15.95
N ILE A 90 0.27 -16.11 16.66
CA ILE A 90 0.47 -14.65 16.62
C ILE A 90 1.95 -14.35 16.38
N PHE A 91 2.25 -13.40 15.50
CA PHE A 91 3.61 -12.95 15.23
C PHE A 91 3.61 -11.63 14.45
N ASN A 92 4.76 -10.92 14.44
CA ASN A 92 4.96 -9.72 13.63
C ASN A 92 6.39 -9.56 13.13
N ASP A 93 7.37 -10.31 13.70
CA ASP A 93 8.79 -10.07 13.46
C ASP A 93 9.19 -10.42 12.02
N PRO A 94 9.75 -9.46 11.24
CA PRO A 94 10.12 -9.68 9.85
C PRO A 94 11.32 -10.63 9.67
N TYR A 95 12.20 -10.75 10.65
CA TYR A 95 13.39 -11.58 10.57
C TYR A 95 13.20 -12.98 11.18
N LEU A 96 12.40 -13.10 12.24
CA LEU A 96 12.17 -14.35 12.95
C LEU A 96 10.93 -15.11 12.46
N ALA A 97 9.93 -14.39 11.93
CA ALA A 97 8.64 -14.96 11.58
C ALA A 97 8.18 -14.64 10.14
N ALA A 98 9.04 -14.03 9.34
CA ALA A 98 8.72 -13.57 7.98
C ALA A 98 7.52 -12.60 7.94
N GLY A 99 7.35 -11.77 8.98
CA GLY A 99 6.46 -10.62 8.98
C GLY A 99 6.96 -9.50 8.05
N GLN A 100 6.23 -8.39 8.00
CA GLN A 100 6.62 -7.25 7.14
C GLN A 100 7.26 -6.11 7.94
N HIS A 101 6.68 -5.73 9.05
CA HIS A 101 7.20 -4.83 10.09
C HIS A 101 6.43 -5.05 11.40
N LEU A 102 6.90 -4.49 12.49
CA LEU A 102 6.33 -4.80 13.80
C LEU A 102 4.86 -4.38 13.98
N PRO A 103 4.37 -3.24 13.43
CA PRO A 103 2.95 -2.91 13.53
C PRO A 103 2.00 -3.92 12.86
N ASP A 104 2.46 -4.69 11.88
CA ASP A 104 1.64 -5.70 11.19
C ASP A 104 1.58 -6.98 12.01
N ILE A 105 0.57 -7.13 12.86
CA ILE A 105 0.33 -8.37 13.60
C ILE A 105 -0.43 -9.37 12.72
N TYR A 106 0.14 -10.57 12.59
CA TYR A 106 -0.47 -11.72 11.95
C TYR A 106 -1.21 -12.56 12.97
N ILE A 107 -2.44 -12.98 12.65
CA ILE A 107 -3.19 -14.03 13.33
C ILE A 107 -3.44 -15.16 12.32
N VAL A 108 -3.00 -16.37 12.66
CA VAL A 108 -3.09 -17.53 11.79
C VAL A 108 -3.71 -18.69 12.57
N ARG A 109 -4.80 -19.23 12.04
CA ARG A 109 -5.54 -20.35 12.64
C ARG A 109 -5.57 -21.55 11.70
N PRO A 110 -5.08 -22.73 12.12
CA PRO A 110 -5.24 -23.97 11.37
C PRO A 110 -6.70 -24.42 11.38
N ILE A 111 -7.15 -24.96 10.26
CA ILE A 111 -8.51 -25.51 10.08
C ILE A 111 -8.42 -27.01 10.03
N PHE A 112 -8.94 -27.66 11.09
CA PHE A 112 -9.05 -29.10 11.18
C PHE A 112 -10.47 -29.55 10.83
N VAL A 113 -10.59 -30.56 9.98
CA VAL A 113 -11.87 -31.21 9.67
C VAL A 113 -11.69 -32.70 9.83
N SER A 114 -12.55 -33.34 10.64
CA SER A 114 -12.49 -34.76 10.95
C SER A 114 -11.11 -35.24 11.44
N GLY A 115 -10.41 -34.39 12.20
CA GLY A 115 -9.08 -34.67 12.76
C GLY A 115 -7.91 -34.47 11.79
N GLY A 116 -8.14 -34.05 10.54
CA GLY A 116 -7.11 -33.71 9.55
C GLY A 116 -6.96 -32.21 9.40
N LEU A 117 -5.72 -31.73 9.22
CA LEU A 117 -5.43 -30.34 8.83
C LEU A 117 -5.79 -30.17 7.35
N GLU A 118 -6.78 -29.32 7.05
CA GLU A 118 -7.29 -29.10 5.69
C GLU A 118 -7.04 -27.69 5.14
N GLY A 119 -6.79 -26.72 6.01
CA GLY A 119 -6.53 -25.36 5.58
C GLY A 119 -6.12 -24.42 6.70
N TRP A 120 -6.08 -23.13 6.39
CA TRP A 120 -5.73 -22.05 7.32
C TRP A 120 -6.56 -20.81 7.04
N ALA A 121 -7.03 -20.16 8.10
CA ALA A 121 -7.56 -18.80 8.06
C ALA A 121 -6.49 -17.84 8.56
N THR A 122 -6.20 -16.79 7.80
CA THR A 122 -5.10 -15.85 8.10
C THR A 122 -5.56 -14.43 7.98
N THR A 123 -5.07 -13.59 8.89
CA THR A 123 -5.26 -12.14 8.87
C THR A 123 -3.95 -11.45 9.21
N VAL A 124 -3.76 -10.25 8.67
CA VAL A 124 -2.74 -9.28 9.10
C VAL A 124 -3.39 -7.93 9.22
N ALA A 125 -3.08 -7.18 10.29
CA ALA A 125 -3.58 -5.82 10.49
C ALA A 125 -2.51 -4.92 11.07
N HIS A 126 -2.42 -3.69 10.53
CA HIS A 126 -1.54 -2.65 11.03
C HIS A 126 -2.09 -2.12 12.36
N GLN A 127 -1.39 -2.40 13.46
CA GLN A 127 -1.77 -1.94 14.78
C GLN A 127 -1.54 -0.44 14.93
N ASN A 128 -2.42 0.22 15.68
CA ASN A 128 -2.32 1.66 15.94
C ASN A 128 -1.01 2.04 16.67
N ASP A 129 -0.46 1.13 17.46
CA ASP A 129 0.81 1.25 18.17
C ASP A 129 1.32 -0.13 18.57
N ILE A 130 2.62 -0.34 18.50
CA ILE A 130 3.28 -1.56 18.99
C ILE A 130 4.45 -1.21 19.94
N GLY A 131 4.46 0.01 20.49
CA GLY A 131 5.54 0.53 21.33
C GLY A 131 6.64 1.23 20.52
N GLY A 132 7.89 1.08 20.96
CA GLY A 132 9.02 1.73 20.31
C GLY A 132 9.21 3.20 20.67
N ILE A 133 10.14 3.87 19.98
CA ILE A 133 10.62 5.21 20.35
C ILE A 133 9.67 6.34 19.95
N VAL A 134 8.70 6.10 19.07
CA VAL A 134 7.69 7.09 18.66
C VAL A 134 6.28 6.54 18.79
N PRO A 135 5.26 7.39 19.05
CA PRO A 135 3.86 7.00 18.93
C PRO A 135 3.55 6.50 17.53
N GLY A 136 2.73 5.43 17.42
CA GLY A 136 2.35 4.81 16.14
C GLY A 136 3.42 3.92 15.53
N SER A 137 4.60 3.79 16.17
CA SER A 137 5.66 2.80 15.84
C SER A 137 6.22 2.87 14.41
N ASN A 138 6.02 3.99 13.71
CA ASN A 138 6.53 4.24 12.35
C ASN A 138 7.73 5.20 12.37
N SER A 139 8.75 4.87 13.17
CA SER A 139 9.95 5.71 13.29
C SER A 139 10.85 5.61 12.06
N ILE A 140 11.08 6.74 11.41
CA ILE A 140 12.10 6.85 10.35
C ILE A 140 13.51 6.88 10.96
N GLY A 141 13.67 7.54 12.11
CA GLY A 141 14.94 7.69 12.80
C GLY A 141 15.46 6.41 13.48
N SER A 142 14.68 5.33 13.54
CA SER A 142 15.15 4.05 14.06
C SER A 142 16.28 3.48 13.19
N THR A 143 17.37 3.04 13.81
CA THR A 143 18.52 2.43 13.13
C THR A 143 18.55 0.91 13.27
N GLU A 144 17.82 0.39 14.25
CA GLU A 144 17.71 -1.03 14.57
C GLU A 144 16.25 -1.38 14.90
N ILE A 145 15.82 -2.59 14.56
CA ILE A 145 14.46 -3.09 14.80
C ILE A 145 14.08 -3.08 16.30
N PHE A 146 15.06 -3.17 17.21
CA PHE A 146 14.81 -3.12 18.66
C PHE A 146 14.23 -1.78 19.13
N GLN A 147 14.37 -0.72 18.36
CA GLN A 147 13.82 0.61 18.65
C GLN A 147 12.37 0.78 18.17
N GLU A 148 11.85 -0.16 17.36
CA GLU A 148 10.57 -0.01 16.64
C GLU A 148 9.38 -0.54 17.42
N GLY A 149 9.58 -1.32 18.47
CA GLY A 149 8.52 -1.82 19.34
C GLY A 149 8.64 -3.28 19.71
N LEU A 150 7.52 -3.85 20.17
CA LEU A 150 7.42 -5.23 20.63
C LEU A 150 7.60 -6.19 19.45
N ARG A 151 8.61 -7.04 19.55
CA ARG A 151 8.90 -8.11 18.61
C ARG A 151 8.23 -9.40 19.06
N LEU A 152 7.29 -9.89 18.26
CA LEU A 152 6.63 -11.17 18.47
C LEU A 152 7.20 -12.19 17.47
N PRO A 153 8.05 -13.12 17.92
CA PRO A 153 8.37 -14.30 17.11
C PRO A 153 7.10 -15.13 16.91
N LEU A 154 7.21 -16.24 16.21
CA LEU A 154 6.07 -17.13 16.03
C LEU A 154 5.64 -17.78 17.35
N LEU A 155 4.56 -17.30 17.96
CA LEU A 155 4.01 -17.74 19.25
C LEU A 155 2.63 -18.36 19.08
N LYS A 156 2.23 -19.23 19.99
CA LYS A 156 0.86 -19.71 20.12
C LYS A 156 0.08 -18.79 21.06
N LEU A 157 -0.85 -18.00 20.51
CA LEU A 157 -1.82 -17.21 21.25
C LEU A 157 -2.86 -18.13 21.95
N PHE A 158 -3.21 -19.23 21.25
CA PHE A 158 -3.95 -20.36 21.80
C PHE A 158 -3.17 -21.64 21.51
N ASP A 159 -3.03 -22.52 22.48
CA ASP A 159 -2.39 -23.84 22.37
C ASP A 159 -3.44 -24.92 22.63
N GLY A 160 -3.86 -25.63 21.57
CA GLY A 160 -4.94 -26.61 21.63
C GLY A 160 -6.25 -26.06 22.20
N GLY A 161 -6.62 -24.84 21.86
CA GLY A 161 -7.82 -24.15 22.36
C GLY A 161 -7.65 -23.45 23.71
N ARG A 162 -6.50 -23.60 24.38
CA ARG A 162 -6.21 -22.96 25.65
C ARG A 162 -5.51 -21.63 25.42
N GLU A 163 -6.11 -20.55 25.92
CA GLU A 163 -5.56 -19.19 25.81
C GLU A 163 -4.24 -19.01 26.56
N ASN A 164 -3.30 -18.33 25.94
CA ASN A 164 -2.04 -17.91 26.56
C ASN A 164 -2.19 -16.47 27.07
N ALA A 165 -2.68 -16.30 28.28
CA ALA A 165 -2.93 -15.00 28.91
C ALA A 165 -1.66 -14.12 28.97
N ALA A 166 -0.48 -14.71 29.12
CA ALA A 166 0.78 -13.95 29.19
C ALA A 166 1.06 -13.13 27.93
N ILE A 167 0.63 -13.60 26.76
CA ILE A 167 0.81 -12.83 25.51
C ILE A 167 -0.07 -11.57 25.53
N TRP A 168 -1.30 -11.66 26.01
CA TRP A 168 -2.18 -10.51 26.15
C TRP A 168 -1.64 -9.48 27.13
N ASP A 169 -1.11 -9.93 28.29
CA ASP A 169 -0.51 -9.06 29.29
C ASP A 169 0.76 -8.37 28.74
N ILE A 170 1.60 -9.09 27.98
CA ILE A 170 2.80 -8.53 27.34
C ILE A 170 2.38 -7.46 26.30
N LEU A 171 1.39 -7.76 25.45
CA LEU A 171 0.88 -6.79 24.49
C LEU A 171 0.37 -5.53 25.20
N ALA A 172 -0.50 -5.68 26.19
CA ALA A 172 -1.08 -4.56 26.92
C ALA A 172 -0.03 -3.68 27.59
N ALA A 173 1.03 -4.29 28.15
CA ALA A 173 2.10 -3.57 28.85
C ALA A 173 3.05 -2.81 27.91
N ASN A 174 3.14 -3.18 26.63
CA ASN A 174 4.13 -2.63 25.70
C ASN A 174 3.56 -1.60 24.72
N VAL A 175 2.23 -1.43 24.65
CA VAL A 175 1.58 -0.49 23.72
C VAL A 175 1.00 0.70 24.47
N ARG A 176 0.94 1.87 23.81
CA ARG A 176 0.44 3.11 24.44
C ARG A 176 -1.09 3.19 24.50
N VAL A 177 -1.79 2.47 23.60
CA VAL A 177 -3.26 2.47 23.47
C VAL A 177 -3.80 1.03 23.48
N PRO A 178 -3.68 0.31 24.63
CA PRO A 178 -3.95 -1.12 24.72
C PRO A 178 -5.38 -1.49 24.32
N ASP A 179 -6.39 -0.69 24.66
CA ASP A 179 -7.79 -0.98 24.32
C ASP A 179 -7.99 -1.11 22.81
N LYS A 180 -7.30 -0.27 22.01
CA LYS A 180 -7.37 -0.33 20.55
C LYS A 180 -6.63 -1.53 20.00
N VAL A 181 -5.38 -1.73 20.42
CA VAL A 181 -4.54 -2.83 19.91
C VAL A 181 -5.12 -4.20 20.26
N LEU A 182 -5.51 -4.42 21.53
CA LEU A 182 -6.12 -5.68 21.93
C LEU A 182 -7.48 -5.90 21.26
N GLY A 183 -8.25 -4.82 21.04
CA GLY A 183 -9.50 -4.85 20.30
C GLY A 183 -9.30 -5.31 18.86
N ASP A 184 -8.31 -4.77 18.17
CA ASP A 184 -8.00 -5.13 16.77
C ASP A 184 -7.48 -6.58 16.65
N VAL A 185 -6.62 -7.05 17.58
CA VAL A 185 -6.19 -8.46 17.63
C VAL A 185 -7.38 -9.40 17.87
N LYS A 186 -8.35 -9.01 18.72
CA LYS A 186 -9.58 -9.79 18.92
C LYS A 186 -10.46 -9.81 17.66
N ALA A 187 -10.52 -8.70 16.92
CA ALA A 187 -11.24 -8.63 15.65
C ALA A 187 -10.63 -9.59 14.60
N GLN A 188 -9.30 -9.64 14.50
CA GLN A 188 -8.57 -10.58 13.66
C GLN A 188 -8.85 -12.05 14.07
N LEU A 189 -8.83 -12.35 15.37
CA LEU A 189 -9.15 -13.67 15.89
C LEU A 189 -10.59 -14.07 15.56
N ALA A 190 -11.57 -13.17 15.73
CA ALA A 190 -12.97 -13.42 15.41
C ALA A 190 -13.16 -13.73 13.92
N ALA A 191 -12.46 -13.00 13.04
CA ALA A 191 -12.46 -13.28 11.61
C ALA A 191 -11.91 -14.68 11.31
N CYS A 192 -10.76 -15.07 11.87
CA CYS A 192 -10.19 -16.40 11.67
C CYS A 192 -11.12 -17.54 12.16
N LEU A 193 -11.86 -17.35 13.26
CA LEU A 193 -12.87 -18.30 13.75
C LEU A 193 -14.03 -18.47 12.77
N VAL A 194 -14.48 -17.39 12.14
CA VAL A 194 -15.50 -17.48 11.09
C VAL A 194 -14.95 -18.17 9.86
N GLY A 195 -13.71 -17.84 9.46
CA GLY A 195 -13.05 -18.51 8.33
C GLY A 195 -12.93 -20.03 8.51
N GLU A 196 -12.53 -20.48 9.70
CA GLU A 196 -12.49 -21.91 10.04
C GLU A 196 -13.88 -22.55 9.87
N ARG A 197 -14.92 -21.93 10.41
CA ARG A 197 -16.29 -22.44 10.34
C ARG A 197 -16.79 -22.55 8.90
N GLU A 198 -16.64 -21.49 8.11
CA GLU A 198 -17.14 -21.46 6.73
C GLU A 198 -16.33 -22.37 5.80
N PHE A 199 -15.01 -22.47 6.01
CA PHE A 199 -14.17 -23.43 5.30
C PHE A 199 -14.60 -24.87 5.61
N ALA A 200 -14.83 -25.22 6.89
CA ALA A 200 -15.28 -26.55 7.27
C ALA A 200 -16.67 -26.89 6.67
N ARG A 201 -17.58 -25.90 6.61
CA ARG A 201 -18.88 -26.06 5.94
C ARG A 201 -18.74 -26.30 4.44
N LEU A 202 -17.81 -25.60 3.80
CA LEU A 202 -17.51 -25.77 2.38
C LEU A 202 -16.90 -27.16 2.13
N PHE A 203 -15.91 -27.57 2.93
CA PHE A 203 -15.26 -28.87 2.86
C PHE A 203 -16.24 -30.02 3.00
N ALA A 204 -17.21 -29.92 3.94
CA ALA A 204 -18.23 -30.95 4.18
C ALA A 204 -19.16 -31.26 2.99
N ARG A 205 -19.18 -30.41 1.96
CA ARG A 205 -19.95 -30.57 0.71
C ARG A 205 -19.20 -31.37 -0.35
N TRP A 206 -17.93 -31.67 -0.10
CA TRP A 206 -17.04 -32.32 -1.05
C TRP A 206 -16.53 -33.65 -0.52
N GLU A 207 -16.17 -34.51 -1.44
CA GLU A 207 -15.34 -35.66 -1.12
C GLU A 207 -13.92 -35.17 -0.81
N PRO A 208 -13.27 -35.57 0.31
CA PRO A 208 -12.02 -34.98 0.79
C PRO A 208 -10.87 -34.99 -0.22
N GLU A 209 -10.64 -36.09 -0.93
CA GLU A 209 -9.57 -36.17 -1.93
C GLU A 209 -9.84 -35.25 -3.13
N ARG A 210 -11.12 -35.17 -3.53
CA ARG A 210 -11.54 -34.29 -4.61
C ARG A 210 -11.42 -32.81 -4.25
N PHE A 211 -11.74 -32.45 -2.99
CA PHE A 211 -11.52 -31.08 -2.49
C PHE A 211 -10.05 -30.67 -2.55
N ARG A 212 -9.15 -31.54 -2.04
CA ARG A 212 -7.70 -31.28 -2.07
C ARG A 212 -7.17 -31.18 -3.50
N ALA A 213 -7.64 -32.05 -4.40
CA ALA A 213 -7.29 -31.97 -5.83
C ALA A 213 -7.80 -30.68 -6.48
N ALA A 214 -8.97 -30.17 -6.10
CA ALA A 214 -9.49 -28.90 -6.58
C ALA A 214 -8.67 -27.70 -6.05
N CYS A 215 -8.20 -27.75 -4.80
CA CYS A 215 -7.27 -26.73 -4.28
C CYS A 215 -5.94 -26.71 -5.07
N ASP A 216 -5.36 -27.88 -5.38
CA ASP A 216 -4.18 -27.95 -6.24
C ASP A 216 -4.46 -27.37 -7.64
N GLU A 217 -5.61 -27.69 -8.24
CA GLU A 217 -6.01 -27.20 -9.56
C GLU A 217 -6.23 -25.67 -9.60
N ILE A 218 -6.70 -25.04 -8.51
CA ILE A 218 -6.80 -23.57 -8.42
C ILE A 218 -5.42 -22.93 -8.61
N HIS A 219 -4.39 -23.45 -7.97
CA HIS A 219 -3.01 -22.95 -8.12
C HIS A 219 -2.48 -23.19 -9.53
N ASP A 220 -2.69 -24.38 -10.07
CA ASP A 220 -2.21 -24.74 -11.40
C ASP A 220 -2.93 -23.93 -12.49
N HIS A 221 -4.22 -23.65 -12.27
CA HIS A 221 -5.00 -22.78 -13.16
C HIS A 221 -4.49 -21.34 -13.13
N ALA A 222 -4.25 -20.77 -11.93
CA ALA A 222 -3.70 -19.43 -11.78
C ALA A 222 -2.30 -19.31 -12.44
N GLU A 223 -1.45 -20.34 -12.30
CA GLU A 223 -0.14 -20.39 -12.99
C GLU A 223 -0.30 -20.41 -14.50
N ARG A 224 -1.16 -21.29 -15.06
CA ARG A 224 -1.37 -21.38 -16.51
C ARG A 224 -1.86 -20.06 -17.11
N LEU A 225 -2.80 -19.38 -16.45
CA LEU A 225 -3.28 -18.09 -16.91
C LEU A 225 -2.18 -17.02 -16.81
N ALA A 226 -1.41 -16.99 -15.72
CA ALA A 226 -0.31 -16.06 -15.57
C ALA A 226 0.76 -16.28 -16.65
N ARG A 227 1.14 -17.53 -16.93
CA ARG A 227 2.10 -17.86 -18.00
C ARG A 227 1.58 -17.45 -19.39
N ALA A 228 0.30 -17.67 -19.67
CA ALA A 228 -0.30 -17.26 -20.94
C ALA A 228 -0.25 -15.74 -21.12
N GLU A 229 -0.61 -14.96 -20.11
CA GLU A 229 -0.53 -13.50 -20.16
C GLU A 229 0.91 -12.97 -20.23
N ILE A 230 1.85 -13.62 -19.55
CA ILE A 230 3.27 -13.26 -19.60
C ILE A 230 3.85 -13.53 -21.00
N ALA A 231 3.45 -14.62 -21.65
CA ALA A 231 3.90 -14.96 -22.99
C ALA A 231 3.46 -13.94 -24.06
N ASP A 232 2.43 -13.14 -23.78
CA ASP A 232 2.01 -12.03 -24.65
C ASP A 232 2.85 -10.75 -24.46
N ILE A 233 3.70 -10.71 -23.43
CA ILE A 233 4.64 -9.60 -23.21
C ILE A 233 5.90 -9.87 -24.07
N PRO A 234 6.42 -8.89 -24.83
CA PRO A 234 7.62 -9.11 -25.62
C PRO A 234 8.80 -9.61 -24.79
N ASP A 235 9.60 -10.53 -25.33
CA ASP A 235 10.87 -10.94 -24.72
C ASP A 235 11.83 -9.75 -24.66
N GLY A 236 12.49 -9.55 -23.51
CA GLY A 236 13.43 -8.45 -23.35
C GLY A 236 13.85 -8.20 -21.91
N THR A 237 14.71 -7.19 -21.75
CA THR A 237 15.09 -6.69 -20.44
C THR A 237 14.94 -5.18 -20.42
N TRP A 238 14.05 -4.68 -19.56
CA TRP A 238 13.80 -3.27 -19.37
C TRP A 238 14.34 -2.83 -18.02
N ARG A 239 15.04 -1.69 -18.00
CA ARG A 239 15.66 -1.14 -16.79
C ARG A 239 15.03 0.20 -16.46
N PHE A 240 14.84 0.42 -15.17
CA PHE A 240 14.38 1.70 -14.68
C PHE A 240 15.08 2.04 -13.37
N GLU A 241 15.26 3.33 -13.12
CA GLU A 241 15.80 3.86 -11.88
C GLU A 241 14.83 4.90 -11.32
N ASN A 242 14.56 4.84 -10.02
CA ASN A 242 13.76 5.78 -9.28
C ASN A 242 14.43 6.08 -7.93
N HIS A 243 13.98 7.12 -7.21
CA HIS A 243 14.64 7.57 -5.99
C HIS A 243 13.62 7.87 -4.89
N ILE A 244 13.98 7.57 -3.65
CA ILE A 244 13.44 8.26 -2.48
C ILE A 244 14.26 9.53 -2.30
N ASP A 245 13.61 10.64 -1.94
CA ASP A 245 14.24 11.97 -1.82
C ASP A 245 15.45 11.99 -0.86
N GLY A 246 15.41 11.17 0.22
CA GLY A 246 16.44 11.06 1.24
C GLY A 246 15.92 11.37 2.64
N LEU A 247 16.81 11.34 3.63
CA LEU A 247 16.52 11.40 5.07
C LEU A 247 16.82 12.78 5.66
N GLY A 248 15.95 13.27 6.55
CA GLY A 248 16.19 14.46 7.37
C GLY A 248 16.37 15.77 6.58
N ASP A 249 17.08 16.72 7.19
CA ASP A 249 17.22 18.09 6.67
C ASP A 249 18.24 18.23 5.52
N ALA A 250 19.18 17.28 5.39
CA ALA A 250 20.17 17.22 4.32
C ALA A 250 20.01 15.92 3.50
N PRO A 251 18.93 15.81 2.72
CA PRO A 251 18.58 14.54 2.09
C PRO A 251 19.50 14.21 0.91
N GLU A 252 20.09 13.01 0.95
CA GLU A 252 20.79 12.41 -0.18
C GLU A 252 19.86 11.40 -0.86
N PRO A 253 19.73 11.43 -2.20
CA PRO A 253 18.86 10.50 -2.93
C PRO A 253 19.20 9.04 -2.69
N ILE A 254 18.18 8.24 -2.43
CA ILE A 254 18.32 6.79 -2.25
C ILE A 254 17.83 6.10 -3.53
N PRO A 255 18.75 5.57 -4.37
CA PRO A 255 18.39 4.99 -5.66
C PRO A 255 17.78 3.58 -5.53
N PHE A 256 16.75 3.35 -6.33
CA PHE A 256 16.15 2.05 -6.62
C PHE A 256 16.39 1.72 -8.08
N ARG A 257 16.97 0.57 -8.36
CA ARG A 257 17.23 0.08 -9.70
C ARG A 257 16.57 -1.27 -9.89
N VAL A 258 15.83 -1.40 -10.98
CA VAL A 258 15.20 -2.67 -11.35
C VAL A 258 15.56 -3.06 -12.77
N ALA A 259 15.81 -4.34 -13.00
CA ALA A 259 15.82 -4.96 -14.30
C ALA A 259 14.67 -5.97 -14.37
N LEU A 260 13.68 -5.68 -15.21
CA LEU A 260 12.58 -6.56 -15.54
C LEU A 260 12.98 -7.37 -16.78
N THR A 261 13.11 -8.68 -16.65
CA THR A 261 13.39 -9.56 -17.78
C THR A 261 12.21 -10.49 -18.03
N VAL A 262 11.68 -10.48 -19.25
CA VAL A 262 10.68 -11.44 -19.73
C VAL A 262 11.36 -12.38 -20.72
N ARG A 263 11.14 -13.67 -20.54
CA ARG A 263 11.62 -14.72 -21.44
C ARG A 263 10.57 -15.82 -21.56
N GLY A 264 9.92 -15.90 -22.70
CA GLY A 264 8.79 -16.79 -22.93
C GLY A 264 7.64 -16.50 -21.95
N ASP A 265 7.36 -17.42 -21.08
CA ASP A 265 6.27 -17.34 -20.10
C ASP A 265 6.73 -17.08 -18.65
N GLU A 266 7.96 -16.55 -18.48
CA GLU A 266 8.57 -16.27 -17.18
C GLU A 266 9.07 -14.83 -17.04
N ILE A 267 8.99 -14.31 -15.82
CA ILE A 267 9.49 -12.98 -15.44
C ILE A 267 10.56 -13.10 -14.36
N VAL A 268 11.62 -12.31 -14.53
CA VAL A 268 12.61 -12.05 -13.48
C VAL A 268 12.59 -10.56 -13.13
N VAL A 269 12.33 -10.25 -11.86
CA VAL A 269 12.46 -8.92 -11.28
C VAL A 269 13.78 -8.89 -10.51
N ASP A 270 14.76 -8.16 -10.99
CA ASP A 270 16.11 -8.11 -10.42
C ASP A 270 16.38 -6.70 -9.86
N TRP A 271 16.53 -6.61 -8.52
CA TRP A 271 16.84 -5.38 -7.77
C TRP A 271 18.34 -5.13 -7.59
N THR A 272 19.20 -5.84 -8.30
CA THR A 272 20.66 -5.65 -8.24
C THR A 272 21.04 -4.22 -8.63
N GLY A 273 21.86 -3.57 -7.80
CA GLY A 273 22.26 -2.17 -7.98
C GLY A 273 21.40 -1.14 -7.25
N THR A 274 20.31 -1.58 -6.58
CA THR A 274 19.58 -0.75 -5.62
C THR A 274 20.48 -0.39 -4.43
N SER A 275 20.20 0.74 -3.76
CA SER A 275 20.93 1.24 -2.60
C SER A 275 21.25 0.14 -1.58
N PRO A 276 22.43 0.16 -0.93
CA PRO A 276 22.64 -0.58 0.30
C PRO A 276 21.55 -0.30 1.34
N GLU A 277 21.43 -1.19 2.34
CA GLU A 277 20.59 -0.93 3.52
C GLU A 277 20.98 0.38 4.18
N VAL A 278 19.98 1.11 4.68
CA VAL A 278 20.17 2.42 5.30
C VAL A 278 19.98 2.36 6.81
N ARG A 279 20.66 3.22 7.55
CA ARG A 279 20.51 3.37 9.00
C ARG A 279 19.26 4.19 9.35
N ALA A 280 18.11 3.71 8.90
CA ALA A 280 16.81 4.34 9.08
C ALA A 280 15.71 3.27 8.98
N GLY A 281 14.52 3.55 9.52
CA GLY A 281 13.39 2.62 9.56
C GLY A 281 12.70 2.34 8.22
N ILE A 282 13.33 2.63 7.09
CA ILE A 282 12.73 2.51 5.76
C ILE A 282 13.19 1.29 4.96
N ASN A 283 14.00 0.39 5.54
CA ASN A 283 14.40 -0.82 4.84
C ASN A 283 13.22 -1.79 4.63
N SER A 284 13.24 -2.52 3.53
CA SER A 284 12.18 -3.47 3.13
C SER A 284 12.64 -4.90 3.36
N PRO A 285 12.08 -5.65 4.32
CA PRO A 285 12.38 -7.07 4.46
C PRO A 285 11.87 -7.87 3.26
N VAL A 286 12.51 -9.02 3.00
CA VAL A 286 12.25 -9.84 1.80
C VAL A 286 10.75 -10.15 1.57
N PRO A 287 9.94 -10.50 2.58
CA PRO A 287 8.53 -10.76 2.36
C PRO A 287 7.78 -9.57 1.78
N PHE A 288 8.14 -8.34 2.20
CA PHE A 288 7.54 -7.12 1.67
C PHE A 288 8.05 -6.78 0.26
N THR A 289 9.34 -7.02 -0.01
CA THR A 289 9.93 -6.87 -1.35
C THR A 289 9.32 -7.81 -2.37
N ASN A 290 9.10 -9.07 -2.00
CA ASN A 290 8.37 -10.04 -2.82
C ASN A 290 6.95 -9.57 -3.10
N ALA A 291 6.21 -9.17 -2.06
CA ALA A 291 4.84 -8.69 -2.18
C ALA A 291 4.73 -7.47 -3.12
N ALA A 292 5.62 -6.48 -2.98
CA ALA A 292 5.65 -5.30 -3.85
C ALA A 292 5.95 -5.66 -5.32
N SER A 293 6.89 -6.58 -5.55
CA SER A 293 7.23 -7.04 -6.89
C SER A 293 6.08 -7.80 -7.55
N TRP A 294 5.46 -8.74 -6.82
CA TRP A 294 4.32 -9.51 -7.33
C TRP A 294 3.08 -8.62 -7.56
N ALA A 295 2.78 -7.70 -6.65
CA ALA A 295 1.64 -6.79 -6.80
C ALA A 295 1.78 -5.88 -8.03
N ALA A 296 2.98 -5.36 -8.31
CA ALA A 296 3.22 -4.56 -9.51
C ALA A 296 3.02 -5.38 -10.80
N ILE A 297 3.56 -6.61 -10.88
CA ILE A 297 3.31 -7.49 -12.02
C ILE A 297 1.83 -7.84 -12.13
N ARG A 298 1.19 -8.20 -11.00
CA ARG A 298 -0.24 -8.55 -10.98
C ARG A 298 -1.14 -7.44 -11.50
N SER A 299 -0.78 -6.18 -11.28
CA SER A 299 -1.58 -5.00 -11.69
C SER A 299 -1.67 -4.79 -13.21
N VAL A 300 -0.77 -5.40 -13.99
CA VAL A 300 -0.76 -5.31 -15.46
C VAL A 300 -1.23 -6.58 -16.15
N LEU A 301 -1.49 -7.66 -15.39
CA LEU A 301 -2.06 -8.91 -15.91
C LEU A 301 -3.59 -8.87 -15.83
N SER A 302 -4.25 -9.81 -16.56
CA SER A 302 -5.71 -9.92 -16.59
C SER A 302 -6.32 -10.04 -15.18
N PRO A 303 -7.41 -9.33 -14.86
CA PRO A 303 -8.15 -9.50 -13.62
C PRO A 303 -8.74 -10.91 -13.44
N ASP A 304 -8.89 -11.68 -14.52
CA ASP A 304 -9.46 -13.04 -14.50
C ASP A 304 -8.52 -14.08 -13.89
N ILE A 305 -7.24 -13.77 -13.72
CA ILE A 305 -6.31 -14.67 -13.02
C ILE A 305 -6.71 -14.74 -11.53
N PRO A 306 -6.96 -15.93 -10.97
CA PRO A 306 -7.27 -16.07 -9.55
C PRO A 306 -6.14 -15.48 -8.66
N ASN A 307 -6.53 -14.80 -7.57
CA ASN A 307 -5.58 -14.32 -6.55
C ASN A 307 -5.05 -15.46 -5.66
N ALA A 308 -4.79 -16.60 -6.27
CA ALA A 308 -4.17 -17.76 -5.63
C ALA A 308 -2.65 -17.71 -5.81
N GLN A 309 -1.91 -18.27 -4.86
CA GLN A 309 -0.43 -18.24 -4.87
C GLN A 309 0.19 -18.79 -6.17
N GLY A 310 -0.51 -19.65 -6.91
CA GLY A 310 -0.02 -20.23 -8.18
C GLY A 310 0.43 -19.18 -9.20
N PHE A 311 -0.16 -17.98 -9.22
CA PHE A 311 0.22 -16.92 -10.15
C PHE A 311 1.66 -16.43 -9.96
N THR A 312 2.25 -16.60 -8.77
CA THR A 312 3.63 -16.16 -8.48
C THR A 312 4.70 -17.13 -9.03
N ARG A 313 4.34 -18.37 -9.39
CA ARG A 313 5.31 -19.40 -9.81
C ARG A 313 6.16 -19.01 -11.02
N PRO A 314 5.62 -18.34 -12.07
CA PRO A 314 6.45 -17.87 -13.20
C PRO A 314 7.23 -16.58 -12.92
N ILE A 315 7.14 -16.02 -11.70
CA ILE A 315 7.73 -14.72 -11.35
C ILE A 315 8.83 -14.90 -10.30
N ARG A 316 10.08 -14.71 -10.69
CA ARG A 316 11.22 -14.77 -9.78
C ARG A 316 11.66 -13.37 -9.37
N VAL A 317 11.79 -13.15 -8.06
CA VAL A 317 12.34 -11.90 -7.49
C VAL A 317 13.79 -12.15 -7.03
N VAL A 318 14.68 -11.24 -7.39
CA VAL A 318 16.09 -11.22 -6.98
C VAL A 318 16.33 -9.96 -6.17
N ALA A 319 16.59 -10.11 -4.88
CA ALA A 319 16.89 -9.03 -3.94
C ALA A 319 18.23 -9.33 -3.25
N PRO A 320 19.33 -8.67 -3.62
CA PRO A 320 20.65 -8.95 -3.05
C PRO A 320 20.68 -8.63 -1.53
N PRO A 321 21.25 -9.51 -0.68
CA PRO A 321 21.36 -9.28 0.75
C PRO A 321 22.22 -8.04 1.09
N GLY A 322 21.81 -7.27 2.10
CA GLY A 322 22.49 -6.05 2.54
C GLY A 322 22.12 -4.82 1.71
N THR A 323 21.05 -4.91 0.94
CA THR A 323 20.42 -3.77 0.24
C THR A 323 19.17 -3.31 0.99
N ILE A 324 18.69 -2.09 0.69
CA ILE A 324 17.45 -1.55 1.27
C ILE A 324 16.22 -2.43 0.99
N VAL A 325 16.27 -3.29 -0.03
CA VAL A 325 15.20 -4.24 -0.40
C VAL A 325 15.43 -5.66 0.15
N ASN A 326 16.53 -5.91 0.85
CA ASN A 326 16.85 -7.15 1.56
C ASN A 326 17.86 -6.86 2.68
N PRO A 327 17.46 -6.11 3.71
CA PRO A 327 18.33 -5.71 4.79
C PRO A 327 18.71 -6.91 5.68
N ARG A 328 19.83 -6.77 6.36
CA ARG A 328 20.30 -7.75 7.35
C ARG A 328 19.83 -7.38 8.74
N PRO A 329 19.48 -8.35 9.59
CA PRO A 329 19.23 -8.06 11.00
C PRO A 329 20.47 -7.39 11.63
N PRO A 330 20.28 -6.37 12.49
CA PRO A 330 19.05 -5.87 13.08
C PRO A 330 18.49 -4.61 12.39
N ALA A 331 18.67 -4.43 11.08
CA ALA A 331 18.22 -3.21 10.39
C ALA A 331 16.75 -2.87 10.67
N ALA A 332 16.48 -1.58 10.87
CA ALA A 332 15.14 -1.06 11.12
C ALA A 332 14.26 -1.06 9.85
N CYS A 333 12.97 -1.33 9.99
CA CYS A 333 12.02 -1.45 8.87
C CYS A 333 10.58 -0.95 9.19
N GLY A 334 10.40 -0.23 10.32
CA GLY A 334 9.08 0.22 10.78
C GLY A 334 8.34 1.09 9.76
N ALA A 335 9.06 1.93 9.01
CA ALA A 335 8.52 2.80 7.97
C ALA A 335 8.73 2.25 6.54
N ARG A 336 8.89 0.94 6.36
CA ARG A 336 9.15 0.26 5.09
C ARG A 336 8.17 0.58 3.96
N GLY A 337 6.95 1.03 4.30
CA GLY A 337 5.91 1.35 3.32
C GLY A 337 6.42 2.28 2.21
N ILE A 338 7.25 3.29 2.55
CA ILE A 338 7.81 4.21 1.55
C ILE A 338 8.66 3.46 0.51
N THR A 339 9.44 2.48 0.95
CA THR A 339 10.28 1.65 0.08
C THR A 339 9.42 0.74 -0.80
N GLY A 340 8.37 0.12 -0.24
CA GLY A 340 7.46 -0.73 -1.01
C GLY A 340 6.77 0.00 -2.15
N PHE A 341 6.21 1.18 -1.88
CA PHE A 341 5.59 2.00 -2.93
C PHE A 341 6.61 2.46 -3.96
N ARG A 342 7.83 2.84 -3.54
CA ARG A 342 8.90 3.23 -4.46
C ARG A 342 9.35 2.07 -5.34
N MET A 343 9.42 0.84 -4.81
CA MET A 343 9.69 -0.36 -5.61
C MET A 343 8.62 -0.58 -6.67
N MET A 344 7.34 -0.45 -6.30
CA MET A 344 6.25 -0.60 -7.27
C MET A 344 6.33 0.47 -8.36
N ASP A 345 6.50 1.75 -8.03
CA ASP A 345 6.66 2.83 -9.01
C ASP A 345 7.87 2.58 -9.94
N CYS A 346 8.99 2.11 -9.38
CA CYS A 346 10.18 1.77 -10.15
C CYS A 346 9.92 0.63 -11.13
N LEU A 347 9.23 -0.43 -10.69
CA LEU A 347 8.88 -1.56 -11.53
C LEU A 347 7.83 -1.20 -12.59
N MET A 348 6.86 -0.33 -12.25
CA MET A 348 5.90 0.23 -13.23
C MET A 348 6.63 1.05 -14.31
N GLY A 349 7.68 1.79 -13.95
CA GLY A 349 8.52 2.49 -14.94
C GLY A 349 9.25 1.56 -15.92
N ALA A 350 9.66 0.37 -15.47
CA ALA A 350 10.20 -0.67 -16.35
C ALA A 350 9.10 -1.32 -17.21
N LEU A 351 7.94 -1.62 -16.60
CA LEU A 351 6.77 -2.17 -17.29
C LEU A 351 6.21 -1.21 -18.36
N ALA A 352 6.25 0.10 -18.13
CA ALA A 352 5.80 1.09 -19.12
C ALA A 352 6.59 1.03 -20.45
N GLN A 353 7.84 0.57 -20.41
CA GLN A 353 8.65 0.37 -21.62
C GLN A 353 8.25 -0.91 -22.38
N ALA A 354 7.83 -1.95 -21.64
CA ALA A 354 7.37 -3.22 -22.22
C ALA A 354 5.91 -3.15 -22.66
N LEU A 355 5.07 -2.43 -21.92
CA LEU A 355 3.61 -2.38 -22.02
C LEU A 355 3.12 -0.91 -22.02
N PRO A 356 3.51 -0.08 -23.01
CA PRO A 356 3.22 1.37 -23.00
C PRO A 356 1.72 1.68 -22.97
N ASP A 357 0.88 0.77 -23.46
CA ASP A 357 -0.57 0.94 -23.54
C ASP A 357 -1.31 0.49 -22.27
N ARG A 358 -0.64 -0.22 -21.34
CA ARG A 358 -1.26 -0.75 -20.12
C ARG A 358 -0.86 0.04 -18.87
N VAL A 359 0.30 0.69 -18.87
CA VAL A 359 0.87 1.35 -17.70
C VAL A 359 0.57 2.84 -17.73
N PRO A 360 -0.08 3.42 -16.70
CA PRO A 360 -0.27 4.86 -16.58
C PRO A 360 1.05 5.57 -16.21
N ALA A 361 1.08 6.88 -16.35
CA ALA A 361 2.14 7.72 -15.79
C ALA A 361 2.20 7.57 -14.25
N ASP A 362 3.30 8.00 -13.66
CA ASP A 362 3.57 7.82 -12.24
C ASP A 362 2.54 8.56 -11.36
N GLY A 363 2.16 7.96 -10.24
CA GLY A 363 1.22 8.52 -9.28
C GLY A 363 1.87 9.19 -8.07
N SER A 364 1.07 9.57 -7.09
CA SER A 364 1.51 10.26 -5.86
C SER A 364 2.47 9.45 -4.98
N GLY A 365 2.65 8.16 -5.25
CA GLY A 365 3.52 7.28 -4.46
C GLY A 365 2.92 6.74 -3.17
N GLY A 366 1.75 7.18 -2.78
CA GLY A 366 0.80 6.54 -1.87
C GLY A 366 1.27 6.17 -0.46
N SER A 367 2.27 6.80 0.13
CA SER A 367 2.71 6.41 1.47
C SER A 367 3.00 7.58 2.41
N THR A 368 2.30 8.69 2.22
CA THR A 368 2.36 9.75 3.22
C THR A 368 1.60 9.32 4.46
N LEU A 369 2.31 9.29 5.59
CA LEU A 369 1.77 8.89 6.87
C LEU A 369 2.21 9.88 7.95
N PRO A 370 1.37 10.89 8.27
CA PRO A 370 1.50 11.65 9.51
C PRO A 370 1.03 10.81 10.69
N THR A 371 1.77 10.90 11.78
CA THR A 371 1.36 10.38 13.08
C THR A 371 1.43 11.50 14.10
N ILE A 372 0.31 11.77 14.77
CA ILE A 372 0.22 12.77 15.86
C ILE A 372 -0.15 12.01 17.14
N GLY A 373 0.76 11.97 18.10
CA GLY A 373 0.56 11.25 19.35
C GLY A 373 0.90 12.07 20.57
N GLY A 374 0.10 11.95 21.63
CA GLY A 374 0.27 12.70 22.85
C GLY A 374 -0.69 12.26 23.96
N ARG A 375 -1.00 13.19 24.86
CA ARG A 375 -2.02 13.01 25.91
C ARG A 375 -3.04 14.14 25.85
N HIS A 376 -4.29 13.79 26.03
CA HIS A 376 -5.39 14.73 26.14
C HIS A 376 -6.28 14.32 27.32
N GLU A 377 -6.59 15.25 28.23
CA GLU A 377 -7.38 14.98 29.44
C GLU A 377 -6.88 13.75 30.24
N GLY A 378 -5.56 13.60 30.33
CA GLY A 378 -4.91 12.50 31.04
C GLY A 378 -4.88 11.15 30.29
N ARG A 379 -5.48 11.03 29.12
CA ARG A 379 -5.51 9.81 28.31
C ARG A 379 -4.55 9.90 27.13
N PRO A 380 -3.83 8.82 26.79
CA PRO A 380 -3.01 8.79 25.57
C PRO A 380 -3.92 8.77 24.33
N PHE A 381 -3.47 9.44 23.26
CA PHE A 381 -4.05 9.31 21.93
C PHE A 381 -2.97 9.15 20.89
N ILE A 382 -3.27 8.45 19.81
CA ILE A 382 -2.40 8.32 18.64
C ILE A 382 -3.29 8.35 17.40
N PHE A 383 -3.20 9.43 16.64
CA PHE A 383 -3.77 9.54 15.31
C PHE A 383 -2.73 9.11 14.28
N VAL A 384 -3.04 8.12 13.48
CA VAL A 384 -2.23 7.62 12.37
C VAL A 384 -3.12 7.53 11.15
N GLU A 385 -2.68 8.12 10.05
CA GLU A 385 -3.41 8.02 8.78
C GLU A 385 -2.43 7.88 7.62
N THR A 386 -2.69 6.94 6.73
CA THR A 386 -2.05 6.89 5.42
C THR A 386 -2.89 7.70 4.45
N ILE A 387 -2.43 8.91 4.09
CA ILE A 387 -3.15 9.78 3.18
C ILE A 387 -2.96 9.28 1.75
N MET A 388 -4.08 8.91 1.10
CA MET A 388 -4.09 8.45 -0.29
C MET A 388 -4.26 9.63 -1.25
N GLY A 389 -3.64 9.53 -2.42
CA GLY A 389 -3.43 10.65 -3.33
C GLY A 389 -4.00 10.46 -4.74
N ALA A 390 -3.15 10.41 -5.74
CA ALA A 390 -3.55 10.50 -7.14
C ALA A 390 -2.83 9.48 -8.02
N TRP A 391 -3.49 9.05 -9.10
CA TRP A 391 -2.86 8.28 -10.17
C TRP A 391 -2.40 9.19 -11.31
N GLY A 392 -1.39 8.75 -12.06
CA GLY A 392 -0.99 9.37 -13.32
C GLY A 392 -2.03 9.21 -14.42
N GLY A 393 -1.94 10.02 -15.46
CA GLY A 393 -2.72 9.88 -16.67
C GLY A 393 -2.40 8.58 -17.41
N GLY A 394 -3.39 7.99 -18.05
CA GLY A 394 -3.26 6.80 -18.89
C GLY A 394 -3.54 7.10 -20.36
N MET A 395 -3.33 6.12 -21.23
CA MET A 395 -3.50 6.27 -22.68
C MET A 395 -4.91 6.74 -23.09
N GLN A 396 -5.93 6.39 -22.31
CA GLN A 396 -7.34 6.62 -22.68
C GLN A 396 -8.09 7.52 -21.69
N ARG A 397 -7.47 7.92 -20.56
CA ARG A 397 -8.15 8.66 -19.50
C ARG A 397 -7.20 9.51 -18.68
N ASP A 398 -7.75 10.54 -18.08
CA ASP A 398 -7.08 11.33 -17.06
C ASP A 398 -6.74 10.47 -15.84
N GLY A 399 -5.71 10.87 -15.10
CA GLY A 399 -5.39 10.32 -13.80
C GLY A 399 -6.53 10.55 -12.82
N GLN A 400 -6.76 9.58 -11.94
CA GLN A 400 -7.80 9.66 -10.92
C GLN A 400 -7.34 10.49 -9.73
N ASP A 401 -8.24 11.32 -9.22
CA ASP A 401 -8.04 12.13 -8.02
C ASP A 401 -8.49 11.32 -6.78
N ALA A 402 -7.83 11.48 -5.64
CA ALA A 402 -8.18 10.88 -4.34
C ALA A 402 -8.32 9.35 -4.37
N VAL A 403 -7.38 8.66 -4.97
CA VAL A 403 -7.38 7.20 -5.12
C VAL A 403 -6.14 6.60 -4.45
N ALA A 404 -6.30 5.45 -3.82
CA ALA A 404 -5.20 4.70 -3.27
C ALA A 404 -4.18 4.29 -4.36
N HIS A 405 -2.91 4.20 -3.98
CA HIS A 405 -1.88 3.63 -4.83
C HIS A 405 -2.20 2.16 -5.17
N LEU A 406 -1.75 1.69 -6.32
CA LEU A 406 -1.98 0.30 -6.77
C LEU A 406 -1.48 -0.79 -5.79
N GLY A 407 -0.59 -0.46 -4.87
CA GLY A 407 -0.11 -1.33 -3.77
C GLY A 407 -0.96 -1.26 -2.50
N ALA A 408 -1.96 -0.37 -2.45
CA ALA A 408 -2.81 -0.17 -1.29
C ALA A 408 -4.29 -0.19 -1.69
N ASN A 409 -5.14 -0.62 -0.77
CA ASN A 409 -6.60 -0.50 -0.89
C ASN A 409 -7.15 0.26 0.32
N GLN A 410 -6.41 1.29 0.73
CA GLN A 410 -6.71 2.10 1.90
C GLN A 410 -7.60 3.27 1.56
N SER A 411 -8.35 3.75 2.56
CA SER A 411 -9.18 4.95 2.51
C SER A 411 -8.57 6.07 3.35
N ASN A 412 -8.86 7.32 2.98
CA ASN A 412 -8.64 8.45 3.89
C ASN A 412 -9.71 8.44 4.98
N VAL A 413 -9.31 8.67 6.23
CA VAL A 413 -10.25 8.69 7.36
C VAL A 413 -11.21 9.88 7.22
N PRO A 414 -12.52 9.69 7.39
CA PRO A 414 -13.50 10.77 7.38
C PRO A 414 -13.17 11.86 8.40
N VAL A 415 -13.37 13.13 8.04
CA VAL A 415 -13.06 14.28 8.91
C VAL A 415 -13.80 14.17 10.23
N GLU A 416 -15.08 13.82 10.18
CA GLU A 416 -15.95 13.68 11.35
C GLU A 416 -15.45 12.60 12.33
N ALA A 417 -14.90 11.52 11.81
CA ALA A 417 -14.32 10.45 12.63
C ALA A 417 -13.03 10.93 13.32
N ILE A 418 -12.19 11.70 12.61
CA ILE A 418 -10.96 12.27 13.17
C ILE A 418 -11.31 13.23 14.33
N GLU A 419 -12.19 14.18 14.09
CA GLU A 419 -12.56 15.23 15.06
C GLU A 419 -13.35 14.67 16.26
N ALA A 420 -14.11 13.59 16.07
CA ALA A 420 -14.84 12.93 17.14
C ALA A 420 -13.94 12.07 18.05
N GLU A 421 -12.87 11.49 17.49
CA GLU A 421 -12.05 10.49 18.19
C GLU A 421 -10.73 11.07 18.75
N TYR A 422 -10.22 12.13 18.11
CA TYR A 422 -8.90 12.71 18.44
C TYR A 422 -9.01 14.20 18.77
N PRO A 423 -8.12 14.75 19.62
CA PRO A 423 -8.04 16.19 19.88
C PRO A 423 -7.38 16.94 18.71
N ILE A 424 -7.98 16.83 17.54
CA ILE A 424 -7.50 17.36 16.27
C ILE A 424 -8.70 17.98 15.55
N SER A 425 -8.53 19.18 14.96
CA SER A 425 -9.47 19.78 14.00
C SER A 425 -8.87 19.73 12.61
N VAL A 426 -9.68 19.39 11.60
CA VAL A 426 -9.28 19.37 10.19
C VAL A 426 -9.67 20.70 9.55
N GLU A 427 -8.71 21.61 9.42
CA GLU A 427 -8.92 22.97 8.92
C GLU A 427 -9.11 23.02 7.39
N ARG A 428 -8.50 22.05 6.68
CA ARG A 428 -8.53 21.98 5.22
C ARG A 428 -8.45 20.53 4.73
N TYR A 429 -9.27 20.21 3.74
CA TYR A 429 -9.21 18.96 3.00
C TYR A 429 -9.75 19.20 1.60
N GLY A 430 -8.91 19.12 0.58
CA GLY A 430 -9.30 19.42 -0.79
C GLY A 430 -8.22 19.13 -1.81
N PHE A 431 -8.53 19.47 -3.06
CA PHE A 431 -7.61 19.34 -4.19
C PHE A 431 -6.84 20.66 -4.41
N VAL A 432 -5.61 20.54 -4.91
CA VAL A 432 -4.77 21.66 -5.29
C VAL A 432 -4.86 21.85 -6.80
N ALA A 433 -5.40 22.98 -7.24
CA ALA A 433 -5.48 23.32 -8.66
C ALA A 433 -4.08 23.38 -9.31
N ASP A 434 -3.98 23.09 -10.60
CA ASP A 434 -2.75 23.08 -11.41
C ASP A 434 -1.66 22.09 -10.94
N SER A 435 -1.98 21.19 -10.00
CA SER A 435 -0.99 20.27 -9.46
C SER A 435 -0.81 19.01 -10.33
N GLY A 436 -1.86 18.55 -11.03
CA GLY A 436 -1.80 17.38 -11.89
C GLY A 436 -0.87 17.58 -13.09
N GLY A 437 0.00 16.61 -13.36
CA GLY A 437 0.94 16.66 -14.48
C GLY A 437 0.23 16.92 -15.80
N PRO A 438 0.65 17.96 -16.56
CA PRO A 438 0.04 18.27 -17.85
C PRO A 438 0.28 17.15 -18.88
N GLY A 439 -0.76 16.80 -19.64
CA GLY A 439 -0.72 15.77 -20.67
C GLY A 439 -1.96 15.85 -21.54
N ARG A 440 -1.98 15.11 -22.65
CA ARG A 440 -3.22 14.83 -23.39
C ARG A 440 -4.28 14.28 -22.43
N HIS A 441 -3.82 13.44 -21.51
CA HIS A 441 -4.54 13.02 -20.32
C HIS A 441 -3.80 13.54 -19.08
N ARG A 442 -4.48 14.39 -18.30
CA ARG A 442 -3.95 15.03 -17.10
C ARG A 442 -3.67 13.98 -16.03
N GLY A 443 -2.61 14.17 -15.26
CA GLY A 443 -2.41 13.46 -13.99
C GLY A 443 -3.47 13.86 -12.96
N GLY A 444 -3.75 12.98 -12.00
CA GLY A 444 -4.61 13.28 -10.86
C GLY A 444 -4.06 14.41 -10.00
N LEU A 445 -4.93 15.14 -9.32
CA LEU A 445 -4.57 16.30 -8.50
C LEU A 445 -3.97 15.91 -7.17
N ALA A 446 -3.10 16.73 -6.64
CA ALA A 446 -2.62 16.67 -5.27
C ALA A 446 -3.77 16.92 -4.29
N ILE A 447 -3.75 16.20 -3.17
CA ILE A 447 -4.61 16.47 -2.02
C ILE A 447 -3.83 17.30 -1.01
N GLU A 448 -4.49 18.31 -0.41
CA GLU A 448 -3.99 18.97 0.78
C GLU A 448 -4.86 18.65 2.00
N ARG A 449 -4.21 18.49 3.17
CA ARG A 449 -4.85 18.38 4.48
C ARG A 449 -4.13 19.28 5.48
N GLU A 450 -4.93 19.95 6.33
CA GLU A 450 -4.42 20.71 7.47
C GLU A 450 -5.06 20.18 8.77
N PHE A 451 -4.21 19.89 9.74
CA PHE A 451 -4.58 19.38 11.05
C PHE A 451 -4.14 20.39 12.12
N ARG A 452 -5.09 20.92 12.89
CA ARG A 452 -4.83 21.74 14.08
C ARG A 452 -4.84 20.89 15.33
N LEU A 453 -3.80 20.97 16.15
CA LEU A 453 -3.75 20.30 17.45
C LEU A 453 -4.61 21.02 18.49
N LEU A 454 -5.50 20.29 19.15
CA LEU A 454 -6.34 20.77 20.25
C LEU A 454 -5.83 20.31 21.63
N ALA A 455 -4.98 19.28 21.71
CA ALA A 455 -4.29 18.89 22.93
C ALA A 455 -3.19 19.91 23.30
N ASP A 456 -2.76 19.94 24.56
CA ASP A 456 -1.75 20.88 25.04
C ASP A 456 -0.40 20.67 24.34
N GLU A 457 -0.02 19.39 24.17
CA GLU A 457 1.19 19.00 23.49
C GLU A 457 1.02 17.65 22.77
N ALA A 458 1.75 17.47 21.69
CA ALA A 458 1.84 16.21 20.95
C ALA A 458 3.18 16.12 20.22
N THR A 459 3.48 14.92 19.72
CA THR A 459 4.60 14.63 18.84
C THR A 459 4.06 14.32 17.45
N LEU A 460 4.63 14.96 16.44
CA LEU A 460 4.36 14.70 15.03
C LEU A 460 5.55 13.95 14.41
N THR A 461 5.28 12.86 13.73
CA THR A 461 6.19 12.23 12.76
C THR A 461 5.55 12.23 11.39
N VAL A 462 6.35 12.38 10.34
CA VAL A 462 5.86 12.39 8.96
C VAL A 462 6.76 11.53 8.10
N ARG A 463 6.15 10.59 7.42
CA ARG A 463 6.71 9.85 6.32
C ARG A 463 6.07 10.34 5.03
N SER A 464 6.84 10.94 4.12
CA SER A 464 6.39 11.43 2.81
C SER A 464 7.46 11.17 1.74
N ASP A 465 7.18 11.50 0.49
CA ASP A 465 8.13 11.36 -0.62
C ASP A 465 7.77 12.26 -1.81
N LYS A 466 8.54 12.14 -2.91
CA LYS A 466 8.27 12.78 -4.21
C LYS A 466 8.25 14.33 -4.17
N ARG A 467 9.11 14.94 -3.36
CA ARG A 467 9.32 16.40 -3.42
C ARG A 467 10.34 16.76 -4.48
N ARG A 468 11.53 16.13 -4.42
CA ARG A 468 12.65 16.35 -5.34
C ARG A 468 12.51 15.54 -6.62
N PHE A 469 11.93 14.36 -6.52
CA PHE A 469 11.65 13.44 -7.61
C PHE A 469 10.12 13.29 -7.79
N PRO A 470 9.46 14.32 -8.37
CA PRO A 470 8.01 14.32 -8.53
C PRO A 470 7.55 13.22 -9.48
N PRO A 471 6.26 12.85 -9.47
CA PRO A 471 5.72 11.84 -10.37
C PRO A 471 6.01 12.16 -11.83
N HIS A 472 6.65 11.23 -12.54
CA HIS A 472 7.03 11.43 -13.94
C HIS A 472 5.84 11.24 -14.89
N GLY A 473 5.84 12.00 -16.00
CA GLY A 473 4.90 11.79 -17.10
C GLY A 473 5.35 10.68 -18.04
N LEU A 474 4.45 10.23 -18.91
CA LEU A 474 4.72 9.26 -19.97
C LEU A 474 4.29 9.79 -21.34
N ALA A 475 4.86 9.23 -22.42
CA ALA A 475 4.48 9.50 -23.80
C ALA A 475 4.43 11.00 -24.18
N GLY A 476 5.32 11.82 -23.61
CA GLY A 476 5.34 13.28 -23.81
C GLY A 476 4.55 14.09 -22.78
N GLY A 477 3.88 13.43 -21.83
CA GLY A 477 3.28 14.08 -20.68
C GLY A 477 4.32 14.63 -19.71
N ARG A 478 3.96 15.68 -18.95
CA ARG A 478 4.85 16.35 -18.01
C ARG A 478 4.74 15.77 -16.60
N PRO A 479 5.76 15.97 -15.75
CA PRO A 479 5.69 15.60 -14.33
C PRO A 479 4.53 16.29 -13.61
N GLY A 480 4.02 15.63 -12.56
CA GLY A 480 3.12 16.25 -11.59
C GLY A 480 3.85 17.13 -10.59
N SER A 481 3.12 17.72 -9.62
CA SER A 481 3.70 18.49 -8.52
C SER A 481 4.31 17.58 -7.46
N GLY A 482 5.35 18.07 -6.78
CA GLY A 482 5.96 17.41 -5.64
C GLY A 482 5.19 17.62 -4.33
N SER A 483 5.50 16.81 -3.32
CA SER A 483 4.90 16.90 -1.98
C SER A 483 5.45 18.06 -1.15
N LEU A 484 4.68 18.51 -0.15
CA LEU A 484 5.09 19.56 0.78
C LEU A 484 4.50 19.33 2.17
N SER A 485 5.33 19.39 3.21
CA SER A 485 4.90 19.37 4.61
C SER A 485 5.31 20.67 5.30
N VAL A 486 4.38 21.35 5.96
CA VAL A 486 4.63 22.65 6.63
C VAL A 486 4.00 22.63 8.03
N LEU A 487 4.79 23.01 9.02
CA LEU A 487 4.28 23.32 10.36
C LEU A 487 3.99 24.84 10.42
N ASN A 488 2.81 25.20 10.95
CA ASN A 488 2.32 26.56 11.15
C ASN A 488 2.33 27.42 9.87
N PRO A 489 1.71 26.96 8.76
CA PRO A 489 1.70 27.69 7.49
C PRO A 489 1.10 29.09 7.66
N GLY A 490 1.65 30.06 6.93
CA GLY A 490 1.16 31.45 6.92
C GLY A 490 1.46 32.27 8.18
N THR A 491 2.25 31.74 9.11
CA THR A 491 2.67 32.44 10.33
C THR A 491 4.18 32.78 10.28
N PRO A 492 4.67 33.70 11.13
CA PRO A 492 6.12 33.93 11.26
C PRO A 492 6.91 32.70 11.73
N GLY A 493 6.25 31.73 12.36
CA GLY A 493 6.82 30.45 12.79
C GLY A 493 6.70 29.33 11.77
N ALA A 494 6.33 29.61 10.53
CA ALA A 494 6.18 28.61 9.48
C ALA A 494 7.51 27.89 9.20
N ARG A 495 7.46 26.56 9.21
CA ARG A 495 8.63 25.71 8.97
C ARG A 495 8.29 24.59 7.98
N VAL A 496 9.02 24.53 6.87
CA VAL A 496 8.99 23.40 5.95
C VAL A 496 9.71 22.21 6.61
N LEU A 497 9.02 21.08 6.73
CA LEU A 497 9.58 19.87 7.31
C LEU A 497 10.29 19.04 6.24
N PRO A 498 11.29 18.21 6.62
CA PRO A 498 11.85 17.18 5.74
C PRO A 498 10.76 16.26 5.17
N VAL A 499 11.05 15.62 4.04
CA VAL A 499 10.14 14.61 3.46
C VAL A 499 10.03 13.39 4.37
N LEU A 500 11.19 12.94 4.86
CA LEU A 500 11.32 11.87 5.85
C LEU A 500 11.86 12.49 7.14
N VAL A 501 10.96 12.67 8.11
CA VAL A 501 11.28 13.30 9.39
C VAL A 501 11.96 12.26 10.30
N THR A 502 13.28 12.38 10.48
CA THR A 502 14.06 11.46 11.33
C THR A 502 13.94 11.75 12.82
N GLU A 503 13.74 13.03 13.19
CA GLU A 503 13.55 13.46 14.57
C GLU A 503 12.09 13.90 14.77
N PRO A 504 11.38 13.35 15.78
CA PRO A 504 10.01 13.72 16.06
C PRO A 504 9.85 15.25 16.28
N VAL A 505 8.81 15.84 15.73
CA VAL A 505 8.52 17.27 15.80
C VAL A 505 7.55 17.53 16.95
N ALA A 506 7.94 18.38 17.91
CA ALA A 506 7.05 18.80 18.97
C ALA A 506 5.96 19.75 18.42
N MET A 507 4.71 19.53 18.83
CA MET A 507 3.55 20.37 18.58
C MET A 507 2.93 20.82 19.89
N ARG A 508 2.39 22.03 19.90
CA ARG A 508 1.63 22.62 21.00
C ARG A 508 0.20 22.92 20.57
N ARG A 509 -0.70 23.12 21.53
CA ARG A 509 -2.08 23.52 21.26
C ARG A 509 -2.12 24.72 20.31
N GLY A 510 -2.89 24.56 19.23
CA GLY A 510 -3.06 25.57 18.18
C GLY A 510 -2.08 25.45 17.02
N ASP A 511 -1.00 24.68 17.15
CA ASP A 511 -0.12 24.41 16.00
C ASP A 511 -0.88 23.69 14.89
N VAL A 512 -0.56 24.04 13.64
CA VAL A 512 -1.16 23.48 12.43
C VAL A 512 -0.11 22.73 11.62
N PHE A 513 -0.39 21.48 11.32
CA PHE A 513 0.37 20.71 10.35
C PHE A 513 -0.38 20.67 9.02
N ARG A 514 0.23 21.19 7.96
CA ARG A 514 -0.26 21.12 6.58
C ARG A 514 0.58 20.15 5.79
N HIS A 515 -0.11 19.24 5.11
CA HIS A 515 0.49 18.35 4.12
C HIS A 515 -0.19 18.54 2.77
N VAL A 516 0.64 18.69 1.72
CA VAL A 516 0.24 18.59 0.31
C VAL A 516 0.93 17.36 -0.25
N LEU A 517 0.15 16.42 -0.78
CA LEU A 517 0.70 15.24 -1.44
C LEU A 517 1.35 15.61 -2.79
N ALA A 518 2.21 14.72 -3.29
CA ALA A 518 2.51 14.73 -4.71
C ALA A 518 1.24 14.41 -5.53
N SER A 519 1.17 14.90 -6.75
CA SER A 519 0.06 14.63 -7.67
C SER A 519 0.33 13.40 -8.55
N GLY A 520 -0.35 13.24 -9.69
CA GLY A 520 -0.02 12.29 -10.75
C GLY A 520 0.68 12.93 -11.93
N GLY A 521 1.56 12.20 -12.65
CA GLY A 521 2.17 12.63 -13.91
C GLY A 521 1.16 12.62 -15.07
N GLY A 522 1.36 13.44 -16.10
CA GLY A 522 0.55 13.49 -17.31
C GLY A 522 0.92 12.39 -18.31
N TRP A 523 0.00 12.07 -19.22
CA TRP A 523 0.23 11.15 -20.33
C TRP A 523 -0.03 11.83 -21.67
N GLY A 524 0.88 11.70 -22.62
CA GLY A 524 0.78 12.31 -23.95
C GLY A 524 1.06 13.81 -23.94
N ASP A 525 1.29 14.41 -25.13
CA ASP A 525 1.55 15.85 -25.27
C ASP A 525 0.37 16.67 -24.73
N PRO A 526 0.57 17.59 -23.76
CA PRO A 526 -0.48 18.45 -23.24
C PRO A 526 -1.11 19.37 -24.28
N LEU A 527 -0.41 19.71 -25.36
CA LEU A 527 -0.95 20.50 -26.47
C LEU A 527 -1.95 19.71 -27.34
N ASP A 528 -2.03 18.37 -27.16
CA ASP A 528 -3.03 17.52 -27.82
C ASP A 528 -4.30 17.31 -26.96
N ARG A 529 -4.34 17.84 -25.70
CA ARG A 529 -5.54 17.78 -24.87
C ARG A 529 -6.68 18.57 -25.51
N ASP A 530 -7.87 17.97 -25.57
CA ASP A 530 -9.07 18.65 -26.06
C ASP A 530 -9.30 19.97 -25.28
N PRO A 531 -9.39 21.14 -25.94
CA PRO A 531 -9.73 22.40 -25.29
C PRO A 531 -11.03 22.35 -24.48
N ALA A 532 -12.02 21.55 -24.89
CA ALA A 532 -13.26 21.37 -24.16
C ALA A 532 -13.04 20.65 -22.83
N ALA A 533 -12.13 19.67 -22.76
CA ALA A 533 -11.74 19.02 -21.51
C ALA A 533 -10.99 19.98 -20.56
N VAL A 534 -10.16 20.87 -21.10
CA VAL A 534 -9.51 21.93 -20.29
C VAL A 534 -10.53 22.93 -19.75
N LEU A 535 -11.55 23.29 -20.55
CA LEU A 535 -12.65 24.15 -20.09
C LEU A 535 -13.44 23.49 -18.95
N GLU A 536 -13.67 22.20 -19.02
CA GLU A 536 -14.32 21.47 -17.93
C GLU A 536 -13.45 21.41 -16.66
N ASP A 537 -12.14 21.21 -16.80
CA ASP A 537 -11.21 21.30 -15.67
C ASP A 537 -11.20 22.71 -15.04
N LEU A 538 -11.32 23.77 -15.85
CA LEU A 538 -11.49 25.16 -15.35
C LEU A 538 -12.78 25.31 -14.54
N ARG A 539 -13.92 24.83 -15.05
CA ARG A 539 -15.23 24.92 -14.38
C ARG A 539 -15.25 24.16 -13.05
N LEU A 540 -14.52 23.06 -12.99
CA LEU A 540 -14.41 22.21 -11.80
C LEU A 540 -13.30 22.69 -10.84
N GLY A 541 -12.60 23.80 -11.15
CA GLY A 541 -11.52 24.33 -10.32
C GLY A 541 -10.27 23.44 -10.27
N ARG A 542 -10.11 22.51 -11.20
CA ARG A 542 -8.94 21.63 -11.29
C ARG A 542 -7.73 22.30 -11.91
N VAL A 543 -7.97 23.22 -12.81
CA VAL A 543 -6.98 24.02 -13.53
C VAL A 543 -7.39 25.47 -13.42
N THR A 544 -6.43 26.38 -13.27
CA THR A 544 -6.67 27.83 -13.34
C THR A 544 -6.60 28.31 -14.79
N ILE A 545 -7.13 29.52 -15.07
CA ILE A 545 -7.01 30.14 -16.42
C ILE A 545 -5.54 30.28 -16.81
N GLU A 546 -4.70 30.59 -15.85
CA GLU A 546 -3.25 30.72 -16.03
C GLU A 546 -2.60 29.37 -16.35
N GLY A 547 -2.99 28.30 -15.61
CA GLY A 547 -2.57 26.94 -15.86
C GLY A 547 -3.04 26.42 -17.23
N ALA A 548 -4.28 26.68 -17.61
CA ALA A 548 -4.81 26.30 -18.93
C ALA A 548 -3.97 26.91 -20.06
N ARG A 549 -3.61 28.19 -19.93
CA ARG A 549 -2.77 28.89 -20.90
C ARG A 549 -1.34 28.36 -20.94
N ARG A 550 -0.70 28.26 -19.76
CA ARG A 550 0.71 27.87 -19.60
C ARG A 550 0.97 26.43 -20.03
N ASP A 551 0.11 25.53 -19.60
CA ASP A 551 0.35 24.08 -19.69
C ASP A 551 -0.28 23.43 -20.92
N TYR A 552 -1.46 23.90 -21.32
CA TYR A 552 -2.24 23.29 -22.40
C TYR A 552 -2.38 24.17 -23.66
N GLY A 553 -1.83 25.42 -23.60
CA GLY A 553 -1.99 26.38 -24.68
C GLY A 553 -3.45 26.74 -24.95
N VAL A 554 -4.31 26.66 -23.93
CA VAL A 554 -5.73 26.97 -24.03
C VAL A 554 -5.99 28.36 -23.45
N VAL A 555 -6.62 29.21 -24.24
CA VAL A 555 -7.03 30.55 -23.85
C VAL A 555 -8.50 30.54 -23.45
N ALA A 556 -8.76 30.91 -22.20
CA ALA A 556 -10.11 31.08 -21.68
C ALA A 556 -10.26 32.48 -21.07
N VAL A 557 -11.45 33.02 -21.09
CA VAL A 557 -11.81 34.30 -20.49
C VAL A 557 -12.92 34.11 -19.47
N GLU A 558 -12.85 34.90 -18.37
CA GLU A 558 -13.94 34.93 -17.39
C GLU A 558 -15.20 35.53 -18.02
N ALA A 559 -16.35 34.92 -17.76
CA ALA A 559 -17.65 35.43 -18.14
C ALA A 559 -18.63 35.27 -16.96
N PRO A 560 -19.75 36.03 -16.91
CA PRO A 560 -20.68 36.00 -15.79
C PRO A 560 -21.27 34.62 -15.46
N ASP A 561 -21.30 33.71 -16.44
CA ASP A 561 -21.79 32.34 -16.35
C ASP A 561 -20.67 31.28 -16.28
N GLY A 562 -19.44 31.73 -16.00
CA GLY A 562 -18.24 30.89 -15.90
C GLY A 562 -17.29 31.03 -17.09
N PRO A 563 -16.11 30.37 -17.05
CA PRO A 563 -15.09 30.51 -18.08
C PRO A 563 -15.59 30.06 -19.47
N ARG A 564 -15.14 30.77 -20.52
CA ARG A 564 -15.41 30.47 -21.94
C ARG A 564 -14.11 30.37 -22.73
N LEU A 565 -14.07 29.45 -23.70
CA LEU A 565 -12.94 29.30 -24.62
C LEU A 565 -12.87 30.46 -25.61
N ASP A 566 -11.64 30.90 -25.89
CA ASP A 566 -11.28 31.66 -27.10
C ASP A 566 -10.56 30.71 -28.07
N ASP A 567 -11.32 30.13 -28.98
CA ASP A 567 -10.81 29.13 -29.93
C ASP A 567 -9.74 29.69 -30.86
N ALA A 568 -9.92 30.94 -31.32
CA ALA A 568 -8.96 31.59 -32.22
C ALA A 568 -7.62 31.85 -31.51
N ALA A 569 -7.66 32.41 -30.30
CA ALA A 569 -6.47 32.64 -29.49
C ALA A 569 -5.81 31.30 -29.05
N THR A 570 -6.60 30.28 -28.74
CA THR A 570 -6.11 28.93 -28.42
C THR A 570 -5.33 28.33 -29.60
N LEU A 571 -5.90 28.38 -30.81
CA LEU A 571 -5.22 27.86 -32.00
C LEU A 571 -3.94 28.60 -32.31
N ALA A 572 -3.94 29.94 -32.18
CA ALA A 572 -2.75 30.78 -32.39
C ALA A 572 -1.66 30.45 -31.36
N LEU A 573 -2.01 30.35 -30.07
CA LEU A 573 -1.05 30.05 -29.00
C LEU A 573 -0.44 28.64 -29.16
N ARG A 574 -1.25 27.61 -29.46
CA ARG A 574 -0.75 26.24 -29.67
C ARG A 574 0.21 26.16 -30.86
N ARG A 575 -0.07 26.89 -31.96
CA ARG A 575 0.85 26.99 -33.11
C ARG A 575 2.19 27.60 -32.71
N ALA A 576 2.15 28.70 -31.94
CA ALA A 576 3.37 29.37 -31.46
C ALA A 576 4.19 28.44 -30.54
N LEU A 577 3.55 27.75 -29.59
CA LEU A 577 4.22 26.81 -28.65
C LEU A 577 4.86 25.62 -29.38
N ARG A 578 4.18 25.05 -30.39
CA ARG A 578 4.73 23.96 -31.21
C ARG A 578 5.90 24.44 -32.10
N GLY A 579 5.82 25.67 -32.64
CA GLY A 579 6.89 26.24 -33.43
C GLY A 579 8.13 26.65 -32.63
N ALA A 580 8.00 26.86 -31.33
CA ALA A 580 9.12 27.14 -30.42
C ALA A 580 9.83 25.87 -29.89
N ALA A 581 9.22 24.71 -30.04
CA ALA A 581 9.74 23.42 -29.58
C ALA A 581 10.49 22.63 -30.66
N GLY A 582 10.45 23.06 -31.93
CA GLY A 582 11.20 22.53 -33.07
C GLY A 582 12.40 23.43 -33.40
#